data_3bc2514658c0a24c16266ce3155e1570
#
_entry.id   3bc2514658c0a24c16266ce3155e1570
#
_cell.length_a   1.000
_cell.length_b   1.000
_cell.length_c   1.000
_cell.angle_alpha   90.00
_cell.angle_beta   90.00
_cell.angle_gamma   90.00
#
_symmetry.space_group_name_H-M   'P 1'
#
loop_
_entity.id
_entity.type
_entity.pdbx_description
1 polymer ?
#
loop_
_entity_poly.entity_id
_entity_poly.type
_entity_poly.pdbx_seq_one_letter_code
_entity_poly.pdbx_strand_id
1 'polypeptide(L)'
;QTIQNFAASDAWAAQFTGLWPNNEKNQMADWLFSLENNTDGSPKGIGLSAWRFNIGAGSAAQGSESGIKDPWRRGEGFLQDDGSYDWRKQAGQQWFLQAAKERGVAQFIAFVNSPPIQMTRNNKAHSEDGLAANLSHDKYVDYGVFLANFLHHFKDSLAIDFDYISPFNEPQWEWKGGQEGSPWNNDELANATRV
;
A
#
# COMPACT_ATOMS: atom_id res chain seq x y z
N GLN A 1 28.54 4.77 9.19
CA GLN A 1 27.46 4.10 8.42
C GLN A 1 26.94 5.08 7.39
N THR A 2 26.69 4.59 6.18
CA THR A 2 26.09 5.39 5.11
C THR A 2 24.56 5.22 5.18
N ILE A 3 23.80 6.34 5.17
CA ILE A 3 22.35 6.30 5.02
C ILE A 3 22.04 5.86 3.59
N GLN A 4 21.21 4.83 3.43
CA GLN A 4 20.90 4.27 2.11
C GLN A 4 19.75 5.04 1.43
N ASN A 5 18.70 5.37 2.18
CA ASN A 5 17.51 6.02 1.64
C ASN A 5 16.84 6.96 2.64
N PHE A 6 16.14 7.95 2.08
CA PHE A 6 15.06 8.68 2.74
C PHE A 6 13.76 8.31 2.07
N ALA A 7 12.81 7.77 2.81
CA ALA A 7 11.58 7.23 2.28
C ALA A 7 10.34 7.81 2.98
N ALA A 8 9.21 7.76 2.28
CA ALA A 8 7.90 7.95 2.88
C ALA A 8 6.90 6.92 2.33
N SER A 9 5.79 6.75 3.04
CA SER A 9 4.68 5.88 2.62
C SER A 9 3.54 6.73 2.05
N ASP A 10 2.84 6.18 1.07
CA ASP A 10 1.64 6.75 0.48
C ASP A 10 0.38 6.61 1.35
N ALA A 11 0.42 5.68 2.31
CA ALA A 11 -0.69 5.51 3.24
C ALA A 11 -0.74 6.68 4.25
N TRP A 12 -1.83 7.41 4.32
CA TRP A 12 -3.10 7.10 3.65
C TRP A 12 -3.48 8.20 2.65
N ALA A 13 -2.77 9.32 2.69
CA ALA A 13 -3.15 10.55 2.02
C ALA A 13 -3.14 10.44 0.49
N ALA A 14 -2.19 9.69 -0.08
CA ALA A 14 -1.97 9.65 -1.52
C ALA A 14 -3.17 9.10 -2.31
N GLN A 15 -3.99 8.22 -1.72
CA GLN A 15 -5.20 7.73 -2.37
C GLN A 15 -6.21 8.85 -2.72
N PHE A 16 -6.19 9.95 -1.95
CA PHE A 16 -7.07 11.11 -2.19
C PHE A 16 -6.34 12.23 -2.92
N THR A 17 -5.15 12.61 -2.44
CA THR A 17 -4.39 13.73 -2.99
C THR A 17 -3.91 13.47 -4.40
N GLY A 18 -3.70 12.21 -4.79
CA GLY A 18 -3.38 11.83 -6.16
C GLY A 18 -4.54 12.00 -7.15
N LEU A 19 -5.76 12.25 -6.66
CA LEU A 19 -6.93 12.57 -7.46
C LEU A 19 -7.18 14.09 -7.59
N TRP A 20 -6.39 14.92 -6.91
CA TRP A 20 -6.51 16.38 -6.98
C TRP A 20 -6.14 16.91 -8.37
N PRO A 21 -6.48 18.19 -8.67
CA PRO A 21 -6.10 18.80 -9.93
C PRO A 21 -4.60 18.69 -10.23
N ASN A 22 -4.26 18.62 -11.52
CA ASN A 22 -2.90 18.31 -11.96
C ASN A 22 -1.83 19.27 -11.44
N ASN A 23 -2.15 20.57 -11.30
CA ASN A 23 -1.23 21.57 -10.77
C ASN A 23 -0.85 21.27 -9.32
N GLU A 24 -1.85 20.94 -8.47
CA GLU A 24 -1.64 20.70 -7.03
C GLU A 24 -0.89 19.39 -6.79
N LYS A 25 -1.35 18.30 -7.39
CA LYS A 25 -0.68 17.00 -7.18
C LYS A 25 0.73 16.94 -7.77
N ASN A 26 1.01 17.63 -8.90
CA ASN A 26 2.37 17.75 -9.43
C ASN A 26 3.26 18.59 -8.51
N GLN A 27 2.74 19.68 -7.94
CA GLN A 27 3.49 20.47 -6.97
C GLN A 27 3.84 19.65 -5.72
N MET A 28 2.90 18.83 -5.21
CA MET A 28 3.16 17.90 -4.11
C MET A 28 4.24 16.87 -4.49
N ALA A 29 4.17 16.30 -5.69
CA ALA A 29 5.16 15.36 -6.17
C ALA A 29 6.55 16.01 -6.32
N ASP A 30 6.61 17.27 -6.77
CA ASP A 30 7.87 18.04 -6.82
C ASP A 30 8.45 18.24 -5.41
N TRP A 31 7.64 18.62 -4.42
CA TRP A 31 8.09 18.79 -3.05
C TRP A 31 8.63 17.49 -2.42
N LEU A 32 8.04 16.36 -2.78
CA LEU A 32 8.45 15.05 -2.25
C LEU A 32 9.67 14.48 -2.98
N PHE A 33 9.70 14.54 -4.30
CA PHE A 33 10.61 13.71 -5.09
C PHE A 33 11.68 14.50 -5.85
N SER A 34 11.48 15.81 -6.12
CA SER A 34 12.41 16.55 -6.97
C SER A 34 13.78 16.73 -6.33
N LEU A 35 14.83 16.48 -7.11
CA LEU A 35 16.23 16.80 -6.80
C LEU A 35 16.69 18.10 -7.47
N GLU A 36 15.80 18.78 -8.18
CA GLU A 36 16.11 20.05 -8.85
C GLU A 36 16.14 21.22 -7.87
N ASN A 37 16.80 22.31 -8.30
CA ASN A 37 16.74 23.59 -7.59
C ASN A 37 15.82 24.57 -8.30
N ASN A 38 15.27 25.49 -7.54
CA ASN A 38 14.60 26.68 -8.01
C ASN A 38 15.62 27.65 -8.63
N THR A 39 15.14 28.69 -9.32
CA THR A 39 15.99 29.71 -9.96
C THR A 39 16.87 30.49 -8.98
N ASP A 40 16.48 30.55 -7.70
CA ASP A 40 17.24 31.17 -6.61
C ASP A 40 18.26 30.24 -5.95
N GLY A 41 18.38 28.98 -6.44
CA GLY A 41 19.26 27.95 -5.93
C GLY A 41 18.73 27.14 -4.75
N SER A 42 17.54 27.46 -4.22
CA SER A 42 16.91 26.68 -3.16
C SER A 42 16.40 25.33 -3.70
N PRO A 43 16.40 24.25 -2.88
CA PRO A 43 15.83 22.96 -3.28
C PRO A 43 14.36 23.07 -3.64
N LYS A 44 13.94 22.44 -4.73
CA LYS A 44 12.54 22.35 -5.16
C LYS A 44 11.74 21.36 -4.33
N GLY A 45 12.38 20.31 -3.87
CA GLY A 45 11.82 19.26 -3.04
C GLY A 45 12.79 18.67 -2.03
N ILE A 46 12.29 17.72 -1.22
CA ILE A 46 13.10 17.03 -0.22
C ILE A 46 13.87 15.83 -0.80
N GLY A 47 13.60 15.46 -2.06
CA GLY A 47 14.34 14.44 -2.79
C GLY A 47 14.25 13.04 -2.16
N LEU A 48 13.03 12.57 -1.85
CA LEU A 48 12.86 11.19 -1.38
C LEU A 48 13.46 10.21 -2.39
N SER A 49 14.25 9.27 -1.90
CA SER A 49 14.95 8.28 -2.72
C SER A 49 14.25 6.91 -2.74
N ALA A 50 13.25 6.71 -1.88
CA ALA A 50 12.39 5.54 -1.89
C ALA A 50 10.94 5.90 -1.60
N TRP A 51 10.00 5.13 -2.20
CA TRP A 51 8.57 5.30 -2.01
C TRP A 51 7.92 3.98 -1.63
N ARG A 52 7.07 4.00 -0.59
CA ARG A 52 6.40 2.82 -0.05
C ARG A 52 4.93 2.85 -0.41
N PHE A 53 4.51 1.92 -1.28
CA PHE A 53 3.15 1.79 -1.80
C PHE A 53 2.32 0.84 -0.93
N ASN A 54 1.17 1.31 -0.43
CA ASN A 54 0.22 0.49 0.31
C ASN A 54 -0.73 -0.25 -0.64
N ILE A 55 -0.68 -1.58 -0.61
CA ILE A 55 -1.66 -2.43 -1.29
C ILE A 55 -2.90 -2.51 -0.39
N GLY A 56 -3.98 -1.83 -0.76
CA GLY A 56 -5.18 -1.74 0.06
C GLY A 56 -5.98 -3.04 0.10
N ALA A 57 -6.63 -3.28 1.20
CA ALA A 57 -7.39 -4.50 1.47
C ALA A 57 -8.83 -4.48 0.93
N GLY A 58 -9.35 -3.31 0.52
CA GLY A 58 -10.69 -3.18 -0.03
C GLY A 58 -11.74 -2.63 0.94
N SER A 59 -11.36 -2.17 2.13
CA SER A 59 -12.31 -1.64 3.11
C SER A 59 -13.05 -0.38 2.66
N ALA A 60 -12.51 0.36 1.68
CA ALA A 60 -13.18 1.53 1.11
C ALA A 60 -14.53 1.17 0.45
N ALA A 61 -14.62 0.00 -0.21
CA ALA A 61 -15.86 -0.47 -0.83
C ALA A 61 -16.95 -0.80 0.22
N GLN A 62 -16.54 -1.16 1.44
CA GLN A 62 -17.46 -1.45 2.53
C GLN A 62 -17.98 -0.18 3.24
N GLY A 63 -17.33 0.99 3.03
CA GLY A 63 -17.73 2.23 3.67
C GLY A 63 -17.80 2.12 5.21
N SER A 64 -18.91 2.53 5.83
CA SER A 64 -19.14 2.42 7.27
C SER A 64 -19.18 0.97 7.77
N GLU A 65 -19.61 0.03 6.94
CA GLU A 65 -19.68 -1.39 7.26
C GLU A 65 -18.30 -2.02 7.45
N SER A 66 -17.21 -1.37 6.99
CA SER A 66 -15.85 -1.81 7.23
C SER A 66 -15.47 -1.88 8.72
N GLY A 67 -16.19 -1.15 9.59
CA GLY A 67 -15.84 -0.95 11.00
C GLY A 67 -14.74 0.09 11.24
N ILE A 68 -14.11 0.59 10.18
CA ILE A 68 -13.11 1.67 10.26
C ILE A 68 -13.84 3.01 10.19
N LYS A 69 -13.77 3.81 11.25
CA LYS A 69 -14.54 5.07 11.35
C LYS A 69 -14.04 6.15 10.40
N ASP A 70 -12.72 6.33 10.32
CA ASP A 70 -12.10 7.35 9.48
C ASP A 70 -12.05 6.87 8.01
N PRO A 71 -12.76 7.52 7.06
CA PRO A 71 -12.71 7.14 5.65
C PRO A 71 -11.31 7.28 5.04
N TRP A 72 -10.44 8.12 5.58
CA TRP A 72 -9.05 8.24 5.14
C TRP A 72 -8.20 7.01 5.47
N ARG A 73 -8.68 6.14 6.36
CA ARG A 73 -8.00 4.91 6.78
C ARG A 73 -8.55 3.65 6.09
N ARG A 74 -9.42 3.83 5.10
CA ARG A 74 -9.98 2.75 4.29
C ARG A 74 -9.30 2.74 2.93
N GLY A 75 -8.70 1.60 2.56
CA GLY A 75 -8.05 1.42 1.26
C GLY A 75 -9.00 0.84 0.22
N GLU A 76 -8.83 1.24 -1.04
CA GLU A 76 -9.41 0.49 -2.16
C GLU A 76 -8.64 -0.81 -2.35
N GLY A 77 -9.30 -1.89 -2.76
CA GLY A 77 -8.68 -3.18 -3.07
C GLY A 77 -8.71 -3.49 -4.57
N PHE A 78 -7.63 -4.07 -5.09
CA PHE A 78 -7.59 -4.54 -6.48
C PHE A 78 -8.40 -5.81 -6.68
N LEU A 79 -8.37 -6.76 -5.71
CA LEU A 79 -9.12 -8.00 -5.77
C LEU A 79 -10.62 -7.71 -5.57
N GLN A 80 -11.45 -8.29 -6.45
CA GLN A 80 -12.90 -8.17 -6.41
C GLN A 80 -13.55 -9.44 -5.85
N ASP A 81 -14.84 -9.39 -5.51
CA ASP A 81 -15.57 -10.51 -4.88
C ASP A 81 -15.71 -11.72 -5.80
N ASP A 82 -15.65 -11.52 -7.12
CA ASP A 82 -15.67 -12.59 -8.13
C ASP A 82 -14.29 -13.21 -8.42
N GLY A 83 -13.26 -12.77 -7.70
CA GLY A 83 -11.88 -13.21 -7.89
C GLY A 83 -11.13 -12.49 -9.00
N SER A 84 -11.77 -11.59 -9.74
CA SER A 84 -11.12 -10.75 -10.74
C SER A 84 -10.33 -9.61 -10.09
N TYR A 85 -9.53 -8.90 -10.90
CA TYR A 85 -8.78 -7.72 -10.45
C TYR A 85 -9.27 -6.48 -11.17
N ASP A 86 -9.61 -5.43 -10.42
CA ASP A 86 -9.82 -4.10 -10.96
C ASP A 86 -8.59 -3.21 -10.72
N TRP A 87 -7.70 -3.20 -11.69
CA TRP A 87 -6.44 -2.45 -11.64
C TRP A 87 -6.61 -0.93 -11.74
N ARG A 88 -7.84 -0.43 -11.93
CA ARG A 88 -8.16 1.01 -11.90
C ARG A 88 -8.28 1.55 -10.47
N LYS A 89 -8.41 0.65 -9.49
CA LYS A 89 -8.44 1.00 -8.05
C LYS A 89 -7.13 1.61 -7.60
N GLN A 90 -7.16 2.30 -6.50
CA GLN A 90 -6.01 3.01 -5.94
C GLN A 90 -5.37 4.02 -6.92
N ALA A 91 -6.18 4.64 -7.78
CA ALA A 91 -5.72 5.51 -8.86
C ALA A 91 -4.85 6.67 -8.36
N GLY A 92 -5.17 7.26 -7.19
CA GLY A 92 -4.38 8.32 -6.58
C GLY A 92 -2.99 7.85 -6.15
N GLN A 93 -2.91 6.66 -5.54
CA GLN A 93 -1.64 6.06 -5.12
C GLN A 93 -0.79 5.64 -6.34
N GLN A 94 -1.43 5.03 -7.35
CA GLN A 94 -0.76 4.70 -8.61
C GLN A 94 -0.19 5.96 -9.28
N TRP A 95 -0.92 7.07 -9.25
CA TRP A 95 -0.44 8.33 -9.80
C TRP A 95 0.84 8.81 -9.08
N PHE A 96 0.88 8.79 -7.73
CA PHE A 96 2.07 9.18 -6.97
C PHE A 96 3.25 8.23 -7.22
N LEU A 97 2.99 6.93 -7.38
CA LEU A 97 4.01 5.95 -7.71
C LEU A 97 4.68 6.25 -9.07
N GLN A 98 3.88 6.59 -10.10
CA GLN A 98 4.39 7.01 -11.39
C GLN A 98 5.14 8.35 -11.30
N ALA A 99 4.56 9.33 -10.59
CA ALA A 99 5.19 10.64 -10.40
C ALA A 99 6.55 10.54 -9.67
N ALA A 100 6.68 9.60 -8.72
CA ALA A 100 7.93 9.30 -8.05
C ALA A 100 8.97 8.72 -9.02
N LYS A 101 8.57 7.74 -9.85
CA LYS A 101 9.41 7.16 -10.89
C LYS A 101 9.91 8.22 -11.90
N GLU A 102 9.00 9.05 -12.40
CA GLU A 102 9.31 10.12 -13.36
C GLU A 102 10.32 11.14 -12.80
N ARG A 103 10.34 11.32 -11.47
CA ARG A 103 11.28 12.22 -10.75
C ARG A 103 12.53 11.53 -10.25
N GLY A 104 12.76 10.28 -10.66
CA GLY A 104 14.02 9.55 -10.40
C GLY A 104 14.11 8.89 -9.03
N VAL A 105 12.99 8.64 -8.34
CA VAL A 105 12.99 7.79 -7.14
C VAL A 105 13.56 6.42 -7.49
N ALA A 106 14.57 5.99 -6.73
CA ALA A 106 15.40 4.84 -7.08
C ALA A 106 14.85 3.51 -6.56
N GLN A 107 14.08 3.53 -5.47
CA GLN A 107 13.57 2.31 -4.84
C GLN A 107 12.07 2.36 -4.57
N PHE A 108 11.41 1.24 -4.84
CA PHE A 108 9.99 1.05 -4.59
C PHE A 108 9.75 -0.12 -3.65
N ILE A 109 8.91 0.10 -2.64
CA ILE A 109 8.55 -0.90 -1.63
C ILE A 109 7.04 -1.08 -1.68
N ALA A 110 6.56 -2.29 -1.95
CA ALA A 110 5.16 -2.63 -1.75
C ALA A 110 4.92 -3.13 -0.33
N PHE A 111 3.78 -2.82 0.27
CA PHE A 111 3.43 -3.39 1.57
C PHE A 111 1.92 -3.55 1.73
N VAL A 112 1.55 -4.42 2.65
CA VAL A 112 0.15 -4.74 2.96
C VAL A 112 -0.12 -4.46 4.43
N ASN A 113 -1.12 -3.62 4.72
CA ASN A 113 -1.60 -3.43 6.09
C ASN A 113 -2.50 -4.60 6.54
N SER A 114 -3.40 -5.05 5.66
CA SER A 114 -4.29 -6.18 5.87
C SER A 114 -4.40 -7.01 4.59
N PRO A 115 -4.54 -8.33 4.67
CA PRO A 115 -4.93 -9.14 3.52
C PRO A 115 -6.25 -8.61 2.91
N PRO A 116 -6.49 -8.85 1.61
CA PRO A 116 -7.76 -8.51 0.97
C PRO A 116 -8.96 -9.03 1.77
N ILE A 117 -10.01 -8.22 1.90
CA ILE A 117 -11.20 -8.57 2.69
C ILE A 117 -11.83 -9.90 2.27
N GLN A 118 -11.71 -10.26 0.98
CA GLN A 118 -12.19 -11.53 0.41
C GLN A 118 -11.43 -12.75 0.96
N MET A 119 -10.28 -12.55 1.56
CA MET A 119 -9.45 -13.61 2.12
C MET A 119 -9.45 -13.63 3.65
N THR A 120 -10.16 -12.69 4.29
CA THR A 120 -10.16 -12.56 5.75
C THR A 120 -11.29 -13.35 6.40
N ARG A 121 -11.06 -13.79 7.64
CA ARG A 121 -12.00 -14.62 8.42
C ARG A 121 -13.33 -13.93 8.74
N ASN A 122 -13.32 -12.61 8.83
CA ASN A 122 -14.48 -11.80 9.19
C ASN A 122 -14.95 -10.87 8.07
N ASN A 123 -14.40 -11.02 6.87
CA ASN A 123 -14.63 -10.13 5.71
C ASN A 123 -14.35 -8.64 6.03
N LYS A 124 -13.42 -8.35 6.94
CA LYS A 124 -12.98 -6.99 7.29
C LYS A 124 -11.47 -6.87 7.08
N ALA A 125 -11.01 -5.64 6.91
CA ALA A 125 -9.60 -5.31 6.79
C ALA A 125 -8.94 -5.07 8.17
N HIS A 126 -9.47 -5.63 9.23
CA HIS A 126 -8.91 -5.60 10.58
C HIS A 126 -9.33 -6.84 11.37
N SER A 127 -8.55 -7.18 12.39
CA SER A 127 -8.87 -8.29 13.28
C SER A 127 -10.04 -7.94 14.19
N GLU A 128 -10.79 -8.95 14.61
CA GLU A 128 -11.86 -8.81 15.59
C GLU A 128 -11.32 -8.75 17.02
N ASP A 129 -10.38 -9.64 17.33
CA ASP A 129 -9.81 -9.78 18.68
C ASP A 129 -8.44 -9.09 18.85
N GLY A 130 -7.75 -8.75 17.77
CA GLY A 130 -6.42 -8.15 17.77
C GLY A 130 -5.29 -9.09 18.15
N LEU A 131 -5.52 -10.41 18.18
CA LEU A 131 -4.56 -11.39 18.70
C LEU A 131 -3.98 -12.29 17.60
N ALA A 132 -4.74 -12.57 16.56
CA ALA A 132 -4.36 -13.51 15.50
C ALA A 132 -4.58 -12.91 14.12
N ALA A 133 -3.85 -13.43 13.12
CA ALA A 133 -3.98 -13.03 11.74
C ALA A 133 -5.43 -13.10 11.27
N ASN A 134 -5.88 -12.05 10.58
CA ASN A 134 -7.22 -12.03 10.02
C ASN A 134 -7.33 -12.85 8.72
N LEU A 135 -6.21 -13.20 8.09
CA LEU A 135 -6.18 -14.09 6.93
C LEU A 135 -6.73 -15.48 7.32
N SER A 136 -7.66 -16.01 6.51
CA SER A 136 -8.16 -17.37 6.68
C SER A 136 -7.04 -18.38 6.43
N HIS A 137 -6.99 -19.47 7.23
CA HIS A 137 -5.88 -20.43 7.18
C HIS A 137 -5.79 -21.19 5.85
N ASP A 138 -6.92 -21.37 5.17
CA ASP A 138 -6.99 -21.97 3.83
C ASP A 138 -6.59 -21.02 2.70
N LYS A 139 -6.29 -19.74 3.02
CA LYS A 139 -5.99 -18.67 2.06
C LYS A 139 -4.52 -18.27 1.98
N TYR A 140 -3.61 -18.96 2.63
CA TYR A 140 -2.18 -18.61 2.57
C TYR A 140 -1.63 -18.66 1.15
N VAL A 141 -1.94 -19.72 0.39
CA VAL A 141 -1.50 -19.85 -1.02
C VAL A 141 -2.14 -18.76 -1.90
N ASP A 142 -3.46 -18.54 -1.74
CA ASP A 142 -4.18 -17.50 -2.49
C ASP A 142 -3.59 -16.11 -2.22
N TYR A 143 -3.19 -15.84 -0.97
CA TYR A 143 -2.55 -14.59 -0.59
C TYR A 143 -1.17 -14.41 -1.26
N GLY A 144 -0.37 -15.47 -1.30
CA GLY A 144 0.89 -15.46 -2.06
C GLY A 144 0.66 -15.19 -3.55
N VAL A 145 -0.34 -15.83 -4.14
CA VAL A 145 -0.74 -15.60 -5.55
C VAL A 145 -1.22 -14.17 -5.76
N PHE A 146 -1.99 -13.60 -4.83
CA PHE A 146 -2.42 -12.20 -4.89
C PHE A 146 -1.22 -11.24 -4.94
N LEU A 147 -0.24 -11.43 -4.07
CA LEU A 147 0.97 -10.61 -4.02
C LEU A 147 1.79 -10.74 -5.32
N ALA A 148 1.92 -11.95 -5.83
CA ALA A 148 2.61 -12.21 -7.10
C ALA A 148 1.89 -11.52 -8.28
N ASN A 149 0.57 -11.64 -8.37
CA ASN A 149 -0.23 -10.98 -9.41
C ASN A 149 -0.11 -9.45 -9.35
N PHE A 150 -0.08 -8.88 -8.15
CA PHE A 150 0.16 -7.45 -7.96
C PHE A 150 1.53 -7.04 -8.53
N LEU A 151 2.61 -7.74 -8.14
CA LEU A 151 3.95 -7.43 -8.60
C LEU A 151 4.08 -7.56 -10.13
N HIS A 152 3.54 -8.63 -10.70
CA HIS A 152 3.54 -8.86 -12.15
C HIS A 152 2.79 -7.77 -12.90
N HIS A 153 1.58 -7.42 -12.44
CA HIS A 153 0.80 -6.37 -13.10
C HIS A 153 1.53 -5.03 -13.11
N PHE A 154 2.08 -4.60 -11.97
CA PHE A 154 2.78 -3.32 -11.87
C PHE A 154 4.06 -3.31 -12.71
N LYS A 155 4.79 -4.41 -12.77
CA LYS A 155 5.95 -4.56 -13.63
C LYS A 155 5.59 -4.52 -15.11
N ASP A 156 4.62 -5.30 -15.54
CA ASP A 156 4.30 -5.50 -16.95
C ASP A 156 3.50 -4.35 -17.55
N SER A 157 2.57 -3.76 -16.78
CA SER A 157 1.65 -2.72 -17.27
C SER A 157 2.13 -1.30 -16.98
N LEU A 158 2.84 -1.08 -15.87
CA LEU A 158 3.29 0.25 -15.42
C LEU A 158 4.81 0.41 -15.46
N ALA A 159 5.54 -0.66 -15.80
CA ALA A 159 6.99 -0.74 -15.74
C ALA A 159 7.55 -0.32 -14.36
N ILE A 160 6.81 -0.63 -13.30
CA ILE A 160 7.24 -0.45 -11.90
C ILE A 160 7.73 -1.81 -11.39
N ASP A 161 9.02 -1.91 -11.14
CA ASP A 161 9.62 -3.08 -10.49
C ASP A 161 9.81 -2.74 -9.00
N PHE A 162 9.13 -3.45 -8.11
CA PHE A 162 9.29 -3.25 -6.68
C PHE A 162 10.53 -3.98 -6.19
N ASP A 163 11.44 -3.26 -5.53
CA ASP A 163 12.66 -3.85 -4.95
C ASP A 163 12.36 -4.71 -3.74
N TYR A 164 11.29 -4.38 -3.00
CA TYR A 164 10.89 -5.07 -1.79
C TYR A 164 9.39 -5.19 -1.70
N ILE A 165 8.94 -6.30 -1.10
CA ILE A 165 7.56 -6.47 -0.66
C ILE A 165 7.53 -6.81 0.83
N SER A 166 6.66 -6.14 1.59
CA SER A 166 6.36 -6.44 2.99
C SER A 166 4.93 -6.98 3.06
N PRO A 167 4.74 -8.30 3.11
CA PRO A 167 3.41 -8.90 3.17
C PRO A 167 2.72 -8.72 4.52
N PHE A 168 3.45 -8.24 5.52
CA PHE A 168 2.96 -8.01 6.88
C PHE A 168 3.41 -6.63 7.36
N ASN A 169 2.51 -5.86 7.97
CA ASN A 169 2.82 -4.56 8.56
C ASN A 169 2.52 -4.60 10.05
N GLU A 170 3.53 -4.27 10.86
CA GLU A 170 3.42 -4.20 12.33
C GLU A 170 2.65 -5.40 12.92
N PRO A 171 3.11 -6.64 12.69
CA PRO A 171 2.39 -7.87 13.02
C PRO A 171 2.10 -8.02 14.51
N GLN A 172 2.88 -7.36 15.37
CA GLN A 172 2.73 -7.37 16.82
C GLN A 172 1.64 -6.45 17.36
N TRP A 173 1.04 -5.58 16.50
CA TRP A 173 0.06 -4.60 16.94
C TRP A 173 -1.37 -5.17 16.91
N GLU A 174 -2.20 -4.75 17.89
CA GLU A 174 -3.61 -5.14 18.01
C GLU A 174 -4.50 -4.38 17.02
N TRP A 175 -4.54 -4.77 15.77
CA TRP A 175 -5.32 -4.11 14.73
C TRP A 175 -6.83 -4.38 14.85
N LYS A 176 -7.56 -3.53 15.58
CA LYS A 176 -9.00 -3.66 15.90
C LYS A 176 -9.91 -2.63 15.20
N GLY A 177 -9.54 -2.08 14.05
CA GLY A 177 -10.43 -1.23 13.24
C GLY A 177 -10.16 0.28 13.28
N GLY A 178 -9.02 0.73 13.80
CA GLY A 178 -8.59 2.13 13.66
C GLY A 178 -8.19 2.49 12.23
N GLN A 179 -7.72 1.49 11.50
CA GLN A 179 -7.34 1.48 10.10
C GLN A 179 -7.33 0.04 9.58
N GLU A 180 -7.03 -0.17 8.29
CA GLU A 180 -6.67 -1.50 7.81
C GLU A 180 -5.42 -2.00 8.55
N GLY A 181 -5.45 -3.26 8.97
CA GLY A 181 -4.33 -3.90 9.67
C GLY A 181 -4.65 -5.32 10.08
N SER A 182 -3.63 -6.15 10.20
CA SER A 182 -3.77 -7.53 10.69
C SER A 182 -2.63 -7.86 11.64
N PRO A 183 -2.93 -8.30 12.89
CA PRO A 183 -1.91 -8.89 13.75
C PRO A 183 -1.49 -10.24 13.19
N TRP A 184 -0.31 -10.72 13.54
CA TRP A 184 0.22 -12.01 13.15
C TRP A 184 1.09 -12.56 14.27
N ASN A 185 0.89 -13.79 14.66
CA ASN A 185 1.85 -14.49 15.52
C ASN A 185 2.98 -15.13 14.69
N ASN A 186 4.01 -15.63 15.37
CA ASN A 186 5.18 -16.20 14.70
C ASN A 186 4.88 -17.42 13.84
N ASP A 187 3.94 -18.27 14.27
CA ASP A 187 3.57 -19.48 13.52
C ASP A 187 2.78 -19.11 12.25
N GLU A 188 1.89 -18.14 12.34
CA GLU A 188 1.15 -17.60 11.19
C GLU A 188 2.09 -16.94 10.17
N LEU A 189 3.06 -16.11 10.64
CA LEU A 189 4.09 -15.53 9.78
C LEU A 189 4.90 -16.62 9.08
N ALA A 190 5.37 -17.63 9.84
CA ALA A 190 6.14 -18.74 9.29
C ALA A 190 5.35 -19.55 8.25
N ASN A 191 4.06 -19.75 8.47
CA ASN A 191 3.20 -20.48 7.53
C ASN A 191 2.94 -19.65 6.26
N ALA A 192 2.64 -18.35 6.40
CA ALA A 192 2.36 -17.47 5.26
C ALA A 192 3.61 -17.15 4.41
N THR A 193 4.82 -17.34 4.93
CA THR A 193 6.07 -17.13 4.17
C THR A 193 6.60 -18.38 3.46
N ARG A 194 5.97 -19.54 3.66
CA ARG A 194 6.38 -20.80 3.03
C ARG A 194 5.64 -21.14 1.74
N VAL A 195 4.68 -20.33 1.36
CA VAL A 195 3.82 -20.53 0.18
C VAL A 195 4.30 -19.74 -1.03
#